data_df688570f0d6de21348d6fea5ee103d5
#
_entry.id   df688570f0d6de21348d6fea5ee103d5
#
_cell.length_a   1.000
_cell.length_b   1.000
_cell.length_c   1.000
_cell.angle_alpha   90.00
_cell.angle_beta   90.00
_cell.angle_gamma   90.00
#
_symmetry.space_group_name_H-M   'P 1'
#
loop_
_entity.id
_entity.type
_entity.pdbx_description
1 polymer ?
#
loop_
_entity_poly.entity_id
_entity_poly.type
_entity_poly.pdbx_seq_one_letter_code
_entity_poly.pdbx_strand_id
1 'polypeptide(L)'
;MSENKEGQKVPDVTFRTREGNSWKDITTNDLFSGKNVVLFSLPGAFTPTCSGSHVPRFNDLYDSLKHSGVDSIVCMSVNDGFVMSEWQKDQHAENIRFIPDGNGEFTDKMGMLVDKSSIGFGKRSWRYSMFVKDGVIDKMFIEPEVDGDPFEVSDADTMLDYLNPKAEKPEYITMISKKGCSFCEKAKNLLNEHGLKFEEI
;
A
#
# COMPACT_ATOMS: atom_id res chain seq x y z
N MET A 1 -17.43 -10.00 7.92
CA MET A 1 -16.25 -10.49 8.67
C MET A 1 -15.13 -10.74 7.68
N SER A 2 -13.99 -10.13 7.89
CA SER A 2 -12.78 -10.38 7.11
C SER A 2 -12.29 -11.81 7.33
N GLU A 3 -11.82 -12.46 6.27
CA GLU A 3 -11.42 -13.87 6.32
C GLU A 3 -9.88 -13.98 6.14
N ASN A 4 -9.22 -14.66 7.07
CA ASN A 4 -7.81 -15.01 6.90
C ASN A 4 -7.67 -16.19 5.92
N LYS A 5 -6.93 -15.97 4.83
CA LYS A 5 -6.72 -16.95 3.75
C LYS A 5 -5.28 -17.45 3.67
N GLU A 6 -4.53 -17.41 4.76
CA GLU A 6 -3.18 -18.00 4.81
C GLU A 6 -3.20 -19.47 4.36
N GLY A 7 -2.24 -19.87 3.54
CA GLY A 7 -2.13 -21.19 2.95
C GLY A 7 -2.96 -21.42 1.68
N GLN A 8 -3.84 -20.49 1.31
CA GLN A 8 -4.66 -20.57 0.10
C GLN A 8 -3.98 -19.86 -1.08
N LYS A 9 -4.36 -20.22 -2.29
CA LYS A 9 -3.98 -19.45 -3.48
C LYS A 9 -4.75 -18.12 -3.54
N VAL A 10 -4.10 -17.08 -4.05
CA VAL A 10 -4.78 -15.84 -4.39
C VAL A 10 -5.89 -16.09 -5.41
N PRO A 11 -7.03 -15.38 -5.33
CA PRO A 11 -8.13 -15.52 -6.29
C PRO A 11 -7.68 -15.21 -7.71
N ASP A 12 -8.23 -15.94 -8.67
CA ASP A 12 -8.01 -15.68 -10.10
C ASP A 12 -8.90 -14.52 -10.55
N VAL A 13 -8.24 -13.41 -10.96
CA VAL A 13 -8.87 -12.15 -11.38
C VAL A 13 -8.04 -11.49 -12.46
N THR A 14 -8.72 -10.76 -13.36
CA THR A 14 -8.08 -9.88 -14.33
C THR A 14 -8.41 -8.43 -14.01
N PHE A 15 -7.37 -7.63 -13.77
CA PHE A 15 -7.46 -6.21 -13.47
C PHE A 15 -7.35 -5.38 -14.76
N ARG A 16 -8.27 -4.44 -14.93
CA ARG A 16 -8.24 -3.47 -16.03
C ARG A 16 -7.42 -2.26 -15.65
N THR A 17 -6.15 -2.22 -16.04
CA THR A 17 -5.21 -1.15 -15.71
C THR A 17 -4.96 -0.21 -16.88
N ARG A 18 -4.09 0.78 -16.68
CA ARG A 18 -3.63 1.70 -17.71
C ARG A 18 -2.12 1.65 -17.85
N GLU A 19 -1.66 1.74 -19.08
CA GLU A 19 -0.26 1.95 -19.43
C GLU A 19 -0.19 3.14 -20.40
N GLY A 20 0.20 4.29 -19.89
CA GLY A 20 0.05 5.55 -20.60
C GLY A 20 -1.41 5.84 -20.95
N ASN A 21 -1.71 6.04 -22.24
CA ASN A 21 -3.07 6.30 -22.73
C ASN A 21 -3.86 5.05 -23.10
N SER A 22 -3.29 3.85 -22.98
CA SER A 22 -3.92 2.60 -23.36
C SER A 22 -4.42 1.80 -22.18
N TRP A 23 -5.49 1.02 -22.39
CA TRP A 23 -5.94 0.02 -21.45
C TRP A 23 -5.04 -1.22 -21.52
N LYS A 24 -4.75 -1.80 -20.38
CA LYS A 24 -3.99 -3.04 -20.25
C LYS A 24 -4.64 -3.94 -19.21
N ASP A 25 -4.78 -5.21 -19.56
CA ASP A 25 -5.21 -6.22 -18.62
C ASP A 25 -3.99 -6.84 -17.92
N ILE A 26 -4.09 -7.01 -16.61
CA ILE A 26 -3.09 -7.69 -15.78
C ILE A 26 -3.83 -8.74 -14.97
N THR A 27 -3.36 -9.99 -15.04
CA THR A 27 -3.94 -11.09 -14.27
C THR A 27 -3.26 -11.25 -12.91
N THR A 28 -3.92 -11.92 -11.97
CA THR A 28 -3.28 -12.34 -10.71
C THR A 28 -2.06 -13.22 -10.97
N ASN A 29 -2.08 -14.04 -12.02
CA ASN A 29 -0.91 -14.83 -12.43
C ASN A 29 0.28 -13.95 -12.81
N ASP A 30 0.06 -12.86 -13.57
CA ASP A 30 1.13 -11.91 -13.94
C ASP A 30 1.73 -11.21 -12.73
N LEU A 31 0.93 -11.00 -11.69
CA LEU A 31 1.38 -10.35 -10.45
C LEU A 31 2.19 -11.30 -9.56
N PHE A 32 1.75 -12.54 -9.38
CA PHE A 32 2.19 -13.41 -8.29
C PHE A 32 2.98 -14.65 -8.72
N SER A 33 2.83 -15.15 -9.97
CA SER A 33 3.48 -16.40 -10.38
C SER A 33 5.00 -16.29 -10.35
N GLY A 34 5.65 -17.24 -9.66
CA GLY A 34 7.10 -17.31 -9.51
C GLY A 34 7.74 -16.15 -8.72
N LYS A 35 6.96 -15.40 -7.94
CA LYS A 35 7.43 -14.21 -7.23
C LYS A 35 7.03 -14.21 -5.77
N ASN A 36 7.85 -13.53 -4.98
CA ASN A 36 7.56 -13.13 -3.61
C ASN A 36 6.98 -11.72 -3.63
N VAL A 37 5.70 -11.57 -3.34
CA VAL A 37 4.99 -10.29 -3.48
C VAL A 37 4.42 -9.86 -2.14
N VAL A 38 4.70 -8.64 -1.73
CA VAL A 38 3.96 -7.95 -0.69
C VAL A 38 2.81 -7.20 -1.33
N LEU A 39 1.58 -7.50 -0.93
CA LEU A 39 0.41 -6.72 -1.31
C LEU A 39 -0.19 -6.08 -0.07
N PHE A 40 -0.51 -4.80 -0.17
CA PHE A 40 -1.35 -4.13 0.81
C PHE A 40 -2.57 -3.51 0.15
N SER A 41 -3.72 -3.63 0.82
CA SER A 41 -5.00 -3.12 0.35
C SER A 41 -5.64 -2.23 1.41
N LEU A 42 -6.39 -1.23 0.95
CA LEU A 42 -6.82 -0.12 1.78
C LEU A 42 -8.15 0.47 1.29
N PRO A 43 -8.85 1.25 2.14
CA PRO A 43 -10.19 1.78 1.83
C PRO A 43 -10.27 2.70 0.62
N GLY A 44 -9.21 3.42 0.27
CA GLY A 44 -9.29 4.26 -0.94
C GLY A 44 -8.13 5.19 -1.17
N ALA A 45 -7.89 5.49 -2.45
CA ALA A 45 -6.97 6.51 -2.89
C ALA A 45 -7.34 7.89 -2.33
N PHE A 46 -6.35 8.73 -2.04
CA PHE A 46 -6.49 10.10 -1.52
C PHE A 46 -7.18 10.21 -0.15
N THR A 47 -7.36 9.11 0.58
CA THR A 47 -7.88 9.17 1.96
C THR A 47 -6.74 9.40 2.97
N PRO A 48 -7.04 10.02 4.14
CA PRO A 48 -5.98 10.50 5.04
C PRO A 48 -4.94 9.45 5.46
N THR A 49 -5.37 8.34 6.06
CA THR A 49 -4.47 7.28 6.54
C THR A 49 -3.72 6.60 5.39
N CYS A 50 -4.42 6.38 4.25
CA CYS A 50 -3.85 5.72 3.10
C CYS A 50 -2.73 6.55 2.46
N SER A 51 -2.93 7.87 2.31
CA SER A 51 -1.97 8.78 1.68
C SER A 51 -0.92 9.33 2.66
N GLY A 52 -1.28 9.47 3.94
CA GLY A 52 -0.39 10.09 4.94
C GLY A 52 0.50 9.10 5.69
N SER A 53 0.20 7.80 5.65
CA SER A 53 0.92 6.81 6.45
C SER A 53 1.16 5.50 5.71
N HIS A 54 0.11 4.86 5.16
CA HIS A 54 0.21 3.49 4.65
C HIS A 54 1.11 3.40 3.40
N VAL A 55 0.80 4.16 2.34
CA VAL A 55 1.60 4.18 1.11
C VAL A 55 3.00 4.74 1.35
N PRO A 56 3.17 5.91 2.02
CA PRO A 56 4.49 6.47 2.26
C PRO A 56 5.42 5.49 2.96
N ARG A 57 4.96 4.79 4.01
CA ARG A 57 5.84 3.88 4.75
C ARG A 57 6.26 2.65 3.94
N PHE A 58 5.39 2.10 3.09
CA PHE A 58 5.80 1.05 2.14
C PHE A 58 6.80 1.56 1.11
N ASN A 59 6.69 2.81 0.70
CA ASN A 59 7.65 3.45 -0.21
C ASN A 59 9.00 3.67 0.46
N ASP A 60 9.02 4.17 1.71
CA ASP A 60 10.24 4.36 2.50
C ASP A 60 11.00 3.05 2.73
N LEU A 61 10.28 1.97 3.02
CA LEU A 61 10.85 0.65 3.29
C LEU A 61 11.05 -0.21 2.03
N TYR A 62 10.86 0.36 0.83
CA TYR A 62 10.97 -0.39 -0.43
C TYR A 62 12.28 -1.18 -0.52
N ASP A 63 13.43 -0.52 -0.34
CA ASP A 63 14.73 -1.16 -0.46
C ASP A 63 14.95 -2.23 0.62
N SER A 64 14.52 -1.98 1.86
CA SER A 64 14.62 -2.96 2.96
C SER A 64 13.77 -4.21 2.69
N LEU A 65 12.56 -4.03 2.15
CA LEU A 65 11.69 -5.13 1.72
C LEU A 65 12.32 -5.90 0.54
N LYS A 66 12.88 -5.21 -0.44
CA LYS A 66 13.61 -5.84 -1.56
C LYS A 66 14.80 -6.66 -1.08
N HIS A 67 15.62 -6.14 -0.18
CA HIS A 67 16.75 -6.86 0.41
C HIS A 67 16.30 -8.04 1.30
N SER A 68 15.06 -8.03 1.76
CA SER A 68 14.45 -9.13 2.53
C SER A 68 13.77 -10.18 1.66
N GLY A 69 14.00 -10.15 0.33
CA GLY A 69 13.56 -11.18 -0.61
C GLY A 69 12.20 -10.91 -1.28
N VAL A 70 11.69 -9.69 -1.20
CA VAL A 70 10.47 -9.29 -1.91
C VAL A 70 10.78 -8.91 -3.35
N ASP A 71 10.09 -9.51 -4.32
CA ASP A 71 10.26 -9.21 -5.75
C ASP A 71 9.44 -8.00 -6.19
N SER A 72 8.29 -7.78 -5.57
CA SER A 72 7.37 -6.68 -5.94
C SER A 72 6.50 -6.26 -4.76
N ILE A 73 6.20 -4.97 -4.70
CA ILE A 73 5.23 -4.41 -3.76
C ILE A 73 4.02 -3.92 -4.57
N VAL A 74 2.82 -4.30 -4.12
CA VAL A 74 1.55 -3.99 -4.79
C VAL A 74 0.65 -3.23 -3.81
N CYS A 75 0.19 -2.04 -4.23
CA CYS A 75 -0.89 -1.31 -3.59
C CYS A 75 -2.19 -1.57 -4.35
N MET A 76 -3.23 -2.03 -3.67
CA MET A 76 -4.52 -2.32 -4.27
C MET A 76 -5.65 -1.54 -3.59
N SER A 77 -6.61 -1.09 -4.37
CA SER A 77 -7.80 -0.42 -3.85
C SER A 77 -8.99 -0.61 -4.78
N VAL A 78 -10.21 -0.53 -4.23
CA VAL A 78 -11.47 -0.50 -4.98
C VAL A 78 -11.65 0.91 -5.57
N ASN A 79 -10.73 1.27 -6.45
CA ASN A 79 -10.71 2.48 -7.26
C ASN A 79 -10.38 2.10 -8.71
N ASP A 80 -10.76 2.95 -9.65
CA ASP A 80 -10.47 2.72 -11.07
C ASP A 80 -9.02 3.04 -11.45
N GLY A 81 -8.65 2.67 -12.68
CA GLY A 81 -7.28 2.83 -13.19
C GLY A 81 -6.81 4.27 -13.32
N PHE A 82 -7.72 5.24 -13.53
CA PHE A 82 -7.33 6.65 -13.61
C PHE A 82 -6.97 7.18 -12.22
N VAL A 83 -7.83 6.90 -11.23
CA VAL A 83 -7.58 7.31 -9.84
C VAL A 83 -6.30 6.68 -9.31
N MET A 84 -6.09 5.38 -9.53
CA MET A 84 -4.88 4.69 -9.05
C MET A 84 -3.61 5.21 -9.71
N SER A 85 -3.65 5.54 -11.00
CA SER A 85 -2.50 6.09 -11.73
C SER A 85 -2.13 7.51 -11.24
N GLU A 86 -3.11 8.37 -11.02
CA GLU A 86 -2.84 9.73 -10.53
C GLU A 86 -2.41 9.71 -9.05
N TRP A 87 -2.99 8.82 -8.24
CA TRP A 87 -2.60 8.69 -6.85
C TRP A 87 -1.17 8.15 -6.69
N GLN A 88 -0.73 7.21 -7.53
CA GLN A 88 0.66 6.74 -7.55
C GLN A 88 1.65 7.90 -7.76
N LYS A 89 1.35 8.79 -8.72
CA LYS A 89 2.17 9.98 -9.00
C LYS A 89 2.17 10.97 -7.83
N ASP A 90 0.99 11.23 -7.26
CA ASP A 90 0.83 12.12 -6.11
C ASP A 90 1.63 11.64 -4.89
N GLN A 91 1.71 10.32 -4.70
CA GLN A 91 2.46 9.69 -3.63
C GLN A 91 3.95 9.49 -3.93
N HIS A 92 4.45 9.89 -5.11
CA HIS A 92 5.83 9.64 -5.56
C HIS A 92 6.29 8.19 -5.34
N ALA A 93 5.38 7.24 -5.62
CA ALA A 93 5.54 5.82 -5.30
C ALA A 93 5.73 4.96 -6.57
N GLU A 94 6.66 5.38 -7.45
CA GLU A 94 6.91 4.73 -8.74
C GLU A 94 7.42 3.29 -8.59
N ASN A 95 8.03 2.97 -7.47
CA ASN A 95 8.54 1.64 -7.16
C ASN A 95 7.44 0.66 -6.73
N ILE A 96 6.29 1.15 -6.29
CA ILE A 96 5.14 0.34 -5.89
C ILE A 96 4.17 0.22 -7.07
N ARG A 97 3.68 -0.98 -7.33
CA ARG A 97 2.68 -1.22 -8.39
C ARG A 97 1.29 -0.91 -7.85
N PHE A 98 0.64 0.09 -8.41
CA PHE A 98 -0.74 0.45 -8.07
C PHE A 98 -1.71 -0.32 -8.98
N ILE A 99 -2.49 -1.22 -8.40
CA ILE A 99 -3.43 -2.08 -9.12
C ILE A 99 -4.86 -1.68 -8.80
N PRO A 100 -5.65 -1.28 -9.80
CA PRO A 100 -7.06 -0.94 -9.62
C PRO A 100 -7.92 -2.20 -9.53
N ASP A 101 -8.61 -2.39 -8.41
CA ASP A 101 -9.71 -3.37 -8.29
C ASP A 101 -11.06 -2.64 -8.37
N GLY A 102 -11.27 -1.88 -9.45
CA GLY A 102 -12.39 -0.96 -9.60
C GLY A 102 -13.77 -1.57 -9.43
N ASN A 103 -13.93 -2.83 -9.77
CA ASN A 103 -15.17 -3.60 -9.56
C ASN A 103 -15.22 -4.30 -8.20
N GLY A 104 -14.14 -4.30 -7.43
CA GLY A 104 -14.04 -4.98 -6.14
C GLY A 104 -14.00 -6.50 -6.23
N GLU A 105 -13.71 -7.07 -7.40
CA GLU A 105 -13.77 -8.51 -7.62
C GLU A 105 -12.72 -9.27 -6.82
N PHE A 106 -11.48 -8.81 -6.83
CA PHE A 106 -10.42 -9.43 -6.04
C PHE A 106 -10.70 -9.26 -4.55
N THR A 107 -11.08 -8.05 -4.14
CA THR A 107 -11.41 -7.70 -2.75
C THR A 107 -12.56 -8.56 -2.22
N ASP A 108 -13.60 -8.80 -3.02
CA ASP A 108 -14.74 -9.66 -2.66
C ASP A 108 -14.32 -11.13 -2.51
N LYS A 109 -13.60 -11.67 -3.51
CA LYS A 109 -13.06 -13.04 -3.48
C LYS A 109 -12.07 -13.26 -2.33
N MET A 110 -11.37 -12.22 -1.90
CA MET A 110 -10.53 -12.25 -0.70
C MET A 110 -11.31 -12.21 0.62
N GLY A 111 -12.63 -11.95 0.58
CA GLY A 111 -13.44 -11.76 1.79
C GLY A 111 -13.16 -10.44 2.51
N MET A 112 -12.64 -9.45 1.78
CA MET A 112 -12.23 -8.15 2.33
C MET A 112 -13.13 -7.00 1.88
N LEU A 113 -14.19 -7.26 1.11
CA LEU A 113 -15.09 -6.23 0.63
C LEU A 113 -16.07 -5.79 1.74
N VAL A 114 -16.05 -4.51 2.07
CA VAL A 114 -16.88 -3.92 3.12
C VAL A 114 -17.72 -2.76 2.57
N ASP A 115 -18.89 -2.56 3.17
CA ASP A 115 -19.76 -1.45 2.85
C ASP A 115 -19.42 -0.22 3.72
N LYS A 116 -18.93 0.82 3.09
CA LYS A 116 -18.64 2.13 3.69
C LYS A 116 -19.61 3.22 3.18
N SER A 117 -20.81 2.82 2.78
CA SER A 117 -21.85 3.76 2.26
C SER A 117 -22.28 4.80 3.28
N SER A 118 -22.19 4.50 4.58
CA SER A 118 -22.53 5.46 5.65
C SER A 118 -21.67 6.74 5.63
N ILE A 119 -20.46 6.66 5.07
CA ILE A 119 -19.55 7.80 4.88
C ILE A 119 -19.40 8.19 3.40
N GLY A 120 -20.27 7.70 2.52
CA GLY A 120 -20.29 8.05 1.11
C GLY A 120 -19.26 7.33 0.24
N PHE A 121 -18.58 6.30 0.74
CA PHE A 121 -17.54 5.61 -0.02
C PHE A 121 -18.07 4.44 -0.85
N GLY A 122 -19.26 3.92 -0.54
CA GLY A 122 -19.77 2.69 -1.13
C GLY A 122 -18.96 1.46 -0.69
N LYS A 123 -18.84 0.46 -1.56
CA LYS A 123 -18.05 -0.73 -1.27
C LYS A 123 -16.55 -0.46 -1.42
N ARG A 124 -15.77 -0.88 -0.43
CA ARG A 124 -14.31 -0.67 -0.35
C ARG A 124 -13.61 -1.90 0.19
N SER A 125 -12.28 -1.92 0.06
CA SER A 125 -11.49 -2.93 0.75
C SER A 125 -11.40 -2.64 2.24
N TRP A 126 -11.53 -3.66 3.07
CA TRP A 126 -10.97 -3.60 4.41
C TRP A 126 -9.46 -3.45 4.32
N ARG A 127 -8.84 -2.89 5.35
CA ARG A 127 -7.38 -2.65 5.36
C ARG A 127 -6.66 -3.92 5.80
N TYR A 128 -5.69 -4.34 4.99
CA TYR A 128 -4.80 -5.47 5.29
C TYR A 128 -3.51 -5.39 4.48
N SER A 129 -2.49 -6.13 4.90
CA SER A 129 -1.35 -6.49 4.07
C SER A 129 -1.14 -8.00 4.05
N MET A 130 -0.50 -8.51 3.01
CA MET A 130 -0.18 -9.92 2.88
C MET A 130 1.13 -10.15 2.14
N PHE A 131 1.80 -11.24 2.50
CA PHE A 131 2.95 -11.76 1.77
C PHE A 131 2.52 -12.99 0.98
N VAL A 132 2.83 -13.01 -0.30
CA VAL A 132 2.44 -14.07 -1.25
C VAL A 132 3.70 -14.65 -1.87
N LYS A 133 3.83 -15.97 -1.83
CA LYS A 133 4.91 -16.74 -2.46
C LYS A 133 4.35 -17.57 -3.59
N ASP A 134 4.76 -17.28 -4.82
CA ASP A 134 4.32 -18.02 -6.02
C ASP A 134 2.79 -18.24 -6.05
N GLY A 135 2.02 -17.18 -5.80
CA GLY A 135 0.56 -17.22 -5.82
C GLY A 135 -0.10 -17.84 -4.58
N VAL A 136 0.65 -18.29 -3.58
CA VAL A 136 0.12 -18.79 -2.30
C VAL A 136 0.30 -17.76 -1.21
N ILE A 137 -0.74 -17.46 -0.47
CA ILE A 137 -0.72 -16.51 0.65
C ILE A 137 0.04 -17.15 1.82
N ASP A 138 1.21 -16.61 2.11
CA ASP A 138 2.08 -17.09 3.19
C ASP A 138 1.71 -16.45 4.54
N LYS A 139 1.40 -15.16 4.54
CA LYS A 139 1.02 -14.38 5.73
C LYS A 139 0.00 -13.30 5.41
N MET A 140 -0.93 -13.05 6.33
CA MET A 140 -1.85 -11.91 6.29
C MET A 140 -1.84 -11.15 7.61
N PHE A 141 -1.85 -9.82 7.51
CA PHE A 141 -2.05 -8.89 8.61
C PHE A 141 -3.32 -8.11 8.32
N ILE A 142 -4.39 -8.46 8.99
CA ILE A 142 -5.73 -7.89 8.78
C ILE A 142 -6.04 -6.97 9.95
N GLU A 143 -6.42 -5.72 9.68
CA GLU A 143 -6.79 -4.79 10.72
C GLU A 143 -8.01 -5.27 11.52
N PRO A 144 -8.07 -4.99 12.84
CA PRO A 144 -9.20 -5.41 13.66
C PRO A 144 -10.52 -4.82 13.14
N GLU A 145 -11.61 -5.61 13.21
CA GLU A 145 -12.95 -5.17 12.80
C GLU A 145 -13.56 -4.25 13.87
N VAL A 146 -13.09 -3.01 13.91
CA VAL A 146 -13.60 -1.95 14.78
C VAL A 146 -14.13 -0.78 13.96
N ASP A 147 -14.91 0.09 14.57
CA ASP A 147 -15.39 1.31 13.92
C ASP A 147 -14.23 2.24 13.54
N GLY A 148 -14.39 2.94 12.44
CA GLY A 148 -13.39 3.88 11.93
C GLY A 148 -12.48 3.32 10.86
N ASP A 149 -11.19 3.71 10.93
CA ASP A 149 -10.14 3.33 9.96
C ASP A 149 -8.89 2.85 10.73
N PRO A 150 -8.92 1.63 11.32
CA PRO A 150 -7.80 1.10 12.08
C PRO A 150 -6.55 0.93 11.22
N PHE A 151 -5.39 1.19 11.83
CA PHE A 151 -4.08 1.04 11.22
C PHE A 151 -3.05 0.65 12.30
N GLU A 152 -3.00 -0.64 12.63
CA GLU A 152 -2.26 -1.18 13.76
C GLU A 152 -1.31 -2.33 13.38
N VAL A 153 -1.68 -3.16 12.38
CA VAL A 153 -0.95 -4.39 12.07
C VAL A 153 -0.61 -4.58 10.60
N SER A 154 -1.25 -3.83 9.68
CA SER A 154 -1.06 -3.99 8.24
C SER A 154 0.02 -3.08 7.65
N ASP A 155 0.76 -2.38 8.50
CA ASP A 155 1.80 -1.45 8.11
C ASP A 155 3.06 -2.15 7.57
N ALA A 156 3.93 -1.35 6.94
CA ALA A 156 5.13 -1.84 6.31
C ALA A 156 6.20 -2.33 7.30
N ASP A 157 6.24 -1.75 8.50
CA ASP A 157 7.18 -2.16 9.56
C ASP A 157 6.83 -3.55 10.07
N THR A 158 5.54 -3.84 10.32
CA THR A 158 5.04 -5.17 10.71
C THR A 158 5.35 -6.21 9.63
N MET A 159 5.15 -5.88 8.36
CA MET A 159 5.50 -6.77 7.24
C MET A 159 7.00 -7.02 7.18
N LEU A 160 7.83 -5.98 7.33
CA LEU A 160 9.28 -6.11 7.29
C LEU A 160 9.80 -6.94 8.47
N ASP A 161 9.26 -6.75 9.68
CA ASP A 161 9.60 -7.56 10.86
C ASP A 161 9.29 -9.05 10.67
N TYR A 162 8.17 -9.36 10.01
CA TYR A 162 7.85 -10.73 9.66
C TYR A 162 8.87 -11.34 8.70
N LEU A 163 9.28 -10.59 7.68
CA LEU A 163 10.20 -11.07 6.64
C LEU A 163 11.65 -11.12 7.14
N ASN A 164 12.08 -10.11 7.86
CA ASN A 164 13.44 -9.97 8.38
C ASN A 164 13.48 -9.05 9.60
N PRO A 165 13.38 -9.60 10.81
CA PRO A 165 13.37 -8.81 12.06
C PRO A 165 14.65 -8.00 12.33
N LYS A 166 15.70 -8.22 11.53
CA LYS A 166 16.98 -7.51 11.64
C LYS A 166 17.21 -6.51 10.50
N ALA A 167 16.20 -6.32 9.64
CA ALA A 167 16.30 -5.36 8.56
C ALA A 167 16.42 -3.93 9.09
N GLU A 168 17.21 -3.12 8.41
CA GLU A 168 17.27 -1.69 8.70
C GLU A 168 15.93 -1.03 8.34
N LYS A 169 15.45 -0.22 9.26
CA LYS A 169 14.25 0.61 9.10
C LYS A 169 14.67 2.07 9.06
N PRO A 170 14.96 2.62 7.88
CA PRO A 170 15.30 4.02 7.79
C PRO A 170 14.14 4.88 8.31
N GLU A 171 14.46 5.81 9.20
CA GLU A 171 13.54 6.85 9.62
C GLU A 171 13.67 8.01 8.64
N TYR A 172 12.72 8.12 7.71
CA TYR A 172 12.63 9.26 6.81
C TYR A 172 11.53 10.20 7.29
N ILE A 173 11.87 11.46 7.42
CA ILE A 173 10.90 12.53 7.61
C ILE A 173 10.68 13.16 6.24
N THR A 174 9.49 13.02 5.69
CA THR A 174 9.11 13.74 4.47
C THR A 174 8.54 15.10 4.86
N MET A 175 9.18 16.16 4.40
CA MET A 175 8.72 17.52 4.65
C MET A 175 8.17 18.14 3.38
N ILE A 176 6.85 18.37 3.34
CA ILE A 176 6.23 19.13 2.27
C ILE A 176 6.50 20.61 2.51
N SER A 177 7.15 21.28 1.55
CA SER A 177 7.48 22.69 1.67
C SER A 177 7.00 23.48 0.45
N LYS A 178 6.93 24.81 0.61
CA LYS A 178 6.71 25.72 -0.52
C LYS A 178 7.74 26.84 -0.47
N LYS A 179 8.11 27.34 -1.64
CA LYS A 179 9.04 28.45 -1.79
C LYS A 179 8.62 29.69 -0.98
N GLY A 180 9.49 30.20 -0.12
CA GLY A 180 9.24 31.38 0.71
C GLY A 180 8.45 31.13 1.99
N CYS A 181 8.30 29.89 2.43
CA CYS A 181 7.64 29.51 3.67
C CYS A 181 8.60 29.62 4.87
N SER A 182 8.45 30.65 5.70
CA SER A 182 9.31 30.83 6.89
C SER A 182 9.15 29.74 7.95
N PHE A 183 7.99 29.08 8.03
CA PHE A 183 7.78 27.93 8.92
C PHE A 183 8.49 26.69 8.41
N CYS A 184 8.56 26.49 7.09
CA CYS A 184 9.28 25.38 6.48
C CYS A 184 10.79 25.51 6.75
N GLU A 185 11.36 26.72 6.63
CA GLU A 185 12.77 26.95 6.97
C GLU A 185 13.08 26.69 8.45
N LYS A 186 12.18 27.08 9.36
CA LYS A 186 12.32 26.76 10.79
C LYS A 186 12.26 25.25 11.06
N ALA A 187 11.36 24.53 10.38
CA ALA A 187 11.25 23.07 10.50
C ALA A 187 12.55 22.39 9.98
N LYS A 188 13.09 22.82 8.84
CA LYS A 188 14.38 22.31 8.32
C LYS A 188 15.51 22.50 9.34
N ASN A 189 15.61 23.70 9.90
CA ASN A 189 16.65 23.99 10.88
C ASN A 189 16.51 23.08 12.11
N LEU A 190 15.30 22.89 12.62
CA LEU A 190 15.03 22.03 13.76
C LEU A 190 15.40 20.56 13.47
N LEU A 191 15.04 20.04 12.27
CA LEU A 191 15.39 18.69 11.87
C LEU A 191 16.91 18.52 11.77
N ASN A 192 17.61 19.48 11.17
CA ASN A 192 19.06 19.48 11.05
C ASN A 192 19.76 19.58 12.42
N GLU A 193 19.27 20.43 13.34
CA GLU A 193 19.80 20.59 14.71
C GLU A 193 19.72 19.27 15.50
N HIS A 194 18.68 18.46 15.24
CA HIS A 194 18.50 17.16 15.88
C HIS A 194 19.14 16.00 15.09
N GLY A 195 19.84 16.27 13.99
CA GLY A 195 20.49 15.26 13.17
C GLY A 195 19.53 14.32 12.44
N LEU A 196 18.26 14.73 12.30
CA LEU A 196 17.24 13.96 11.62
C LEU A 196 17.33 14.16 10.10
N LYS A 197 17.41 13.06 9.36
CA LYS A 197 17.40 13.10 7.89
C LYS A 197 15.97 13.34 7.42
N PHE A 198 15.80 14.19 6.43
CA PHE A 198 14.51 14.45 5.82
C PHE A 198 14.65 14.64 4.31
N GLU A 199 13.62 14.30 3.59
CA GLU A 199 13.44 14.61 2.18
C GLU A 199 12.44 15.77 2.06
N GLU A 200 12.79 16.77 1.24
CA GLU A 200 11.93 17.92 0.99
C GLU A 200 11.22 17.75 -0.36
N ILE A 201 9.89 17.84 -0.35
CA ILE A 201 9.03 17.81 -1.53
C ILE A 201 8.36 19.18 -1.72
#